data_a0e7629a14113ace931ab2de9ba56c20
#
_entry.id   a0e7629a14113ace931ab2de9ba56c20
#
_cell.length_a   1.000
_cell.length_b   1.000
_cell.length_c   1.000
_cell.angle_alpha   90.00
_cell.angle_beta   90.00
_cell.angle_gamma   90.00
#
_symmetry.space_group_name_H-M   'P 1'
#
loop_
_entity.id
_entity.type
_entity.pdbx_description
1 polymer ?
#
loop_
_entity_poly.entity_id
_entity_poly.type
_entity_poly.pdbx_seq_one_letter_code
_entity_poly.pdbx_strand_id
1 'polypeptide(L)'
;MSTPSRQKQLSAAVAVSLGILSDYPDGMTLDDAVAGYEQMNLACERRAVCTYLHRVKKLGLIETKGVNANTTYHMTEAGKYELEWWRALVGQA
;
A
#
# COMPACT_ATOMS: atom_id res chain seq x y z
N MET A 1 -1.79 -24.84 6.45
CA MET A 1 -1.91 -24.40 5.99
C MET A 1 -2.17 -23.36 6.29
N SER A 2 -2.31 -22.81 6.48
CA SER A 2 -2.67 -22.00 6.57
C SER A 2 -2.24 -20.80 6.81
N THR A 3 -1.69 -20.45 6.81
CA THR A 3 -1.15 -19.37 6.74
C THR A 3 -1.72 -18.19 6.42
N PRO A 4 -2.51 -18.13 5.64
CA PRO A 4 -3.03 -16.90 5.13
C PRO A 4 -4.01 -16.20 5.99
N SER A 5 -4.47 -16.78 7.04
CA SER A 5 -5.47 -16.11 7.81
C SER A 5 -4.96 -14.85 8.46
N ARG A 6 -3.70 -14.80 8.82
CA ARG A 6 -3.19 -13.59 9.38
C ARG A 6 -3.14 -12.48 8.35
N GLN A 7 -2.95 -12.84 7.11
CA GLN A 7 -2.90 -11.85 6.05
C GLN A 7 -4.26 -11.41 5.61
N LYS A 8 -5.24 -12.25 5.77
CA LYS A 8 -6.55 -11.92 5.36
C LYS A 8 -7.08 -10.64 5.92
N GLN A 9 -6.79 -10.37 7.16
CA GLN A 9 -7.36 -9.19 7.79
C GLN A 9 -6.67 -7.92 7.43
N LEU A 10 -5.35 -8.00 7.23
CA LEU A 10 -4.62 -6.83 6.86
C LEU A 10 -4.58 -6.66 5.38
N SER A 11 -4.94 -7.69 4.69
CA SER A 11 -4.60 -7.81 3.30
C SER A 11 -5.31 -6.86 2.39
N ALA A 12 -6.57 -6.57 2.67
CA ALA A 12 -7.31 -5.68 1.79
C ALA A 12 -6.69 -4.30 1.78
N ALA A 13 -6.37 -3.77 2.95
CA ALA A 13 -5.74 -2.45 3.04
C ALA A 13 -4.36 -2.46 2.42
N VAL A 14 -3.61 -3.54 2.65
CA VAL A 14 -2.28 -3.68 2.08
C VAL A 14 -2.36 -3.71 0.56
N ALA A 15 -3.26 -4.54 0.03
CA ALA A 15 -3.39 -4.67 -1.41
C ALA A 15 -3.78 -3.35 -2.07
N VAL A 16 -4.69 -2.62 -1.45
CA VAL A 16 -5.11 -1.33 -1.98
C VAL A 16 -3.95 -0.34 -1.96
N SER A 17 -3.20 -0.31 -0.85
CA SER A 17 -2.06 0.59 -0.74
C SER A 17 -1.03 0.30 -1.83
N LEU A 18 -0.72 -0.97 -2.03
CA LEU A 18 0.26 -1.36 -3.05
C LEU A 18 -0.27 -1.08 -4.45
N GLY A 19 -1.56 -1.30 -4.65
CA GLY A 19 -2.17 -1.02 -5.94
C GLY A 19 -2.09 0.46 -6.30
N ILE A 20 -2.39 1.33 -5.33
CA ILE A 20 -2.27 2.76 -5.56
C ILE A 20 -0.83 3.13 -5.86
N LEU A 21 0.09 2.60 -5.05
CA LEU A 21 1.51 2.90 -5.20
C LEU A 21 2.04 2.46 -6.55
N SER A 22 1.50 1.39 -7.10
CA SER A 22 1.98 0.89 -8.39
C SER A 22 1.78 1.89 -9.53
N ASP A 23 0.90 2.87 -9.34
CA ASP A 23 0.69 3.92 -10.33
C ASP A 23 1.74 5.02 -10.23
N TYR A 24 2.63 4.95 -9.25
CA TYR A 24 3.62 5.98 -9.01
C TYR A 24 5.02 5.37 -8.95
N PRO A 25 5.53 4.89 -10.08
CA PRO A 25 6.83 4.19 -10.07
C PRO A 25 7.99 5.06 -9.61
N ASP A 26 7.85 6.38 -9.72
CA ASP A 26 8.90 7.29 -9.28
C ASP A 26 8.72 7.77 -7.85
N GLY A 27 7.68 7.29 -7.19
CA GLY A 27 7.42 7.68 -5.81
C GLY A 27 6.06 8.32 -5.67
N MET A 28 5.39 8.03 -4.57
CA MET A 28 4.05 8.54 -4.28
C MET A 28 4.15 9.48 -3.10
N THR A 29 3.59 10.68 -3.23
CA THR A 29 3.51 11.60 -2.11
C THR A 29 2.32 11.22 -1.22
N LEU A 30 2.27 11.82 -0.04
CA LEU A 30 1.12 11.60 0.83
C LEU A 30 -0.16 12.13 0.19
N ASP A 31 -0.09 13.25 -0.52
CA ASP A 31 -1.26 13.79 -1.20
C ASP A 31 -1.76 12.83 -2.28
N ASP A 32 -0.83 12.21 -3.01
CA ASP A 32 -1.19 11.20 -4.00
C ASP A 32 -1.90 10.04 -3.35
N ALA A 33 -1.41 9.61 -2.20
CA ALA A 33 -1.99 8.49 -1.48
C ALA A 33 -3.40 8.83 -1.00
N VAL A 34 -3.58 10.01 -0.45
CA VAL A 34 -4.90 10.44 0.02
C VAL A 34 -5.91 10.41 -1.13
N ALA A 35 -5.52 10.96 -2.27
CA ALA A 35 -6.38 10.96 -3.44
C ALA A 35 -6.72 9.55 -3.88
N GLY A 36 -5.74 8.66 -3.87
CA GLY A 36 -5.95 7.28 -4.26
C GLY A 36 -6.91 6.55 -3.33
N TYR A 37 -6.75 6.76 -2.04
CA TYR A 37 -7.64 6.13 -1.08
C TYR A 37 -9.06 6.66 -1.19
N GLU A 38 -9.20 7.95 -1.47
CA GLU A 38 -10.53 8.52 -1.67
C GLU A 38 -11.23 7.90 -2.87
N GLN A 39 -10.49 7.67 -3.93
CA GLN A 39 -11.06 7.06 -5.12
C GLN A 39 -11.56 5.64 -4.85
N MET A 40 -10.95 5.00 -3.88
CA MET A 40 -11.35 3.65 -3.51
C MET A 40 -12.40 3.65 -2.39
N ASN A 41 -12.88 4.80 -2.01
CA ASN A 41 -13.86 4.95 -0.93
C ASN A 41 -13.39 4.36 0.38
N LEU A 42 -12.11 4.47 0.66
CA LEU A 42 -11.57 3.89 1.88
C LEU A 42 -11.39 4.96 2.95
N ALA A 43 -10.28 5.62 2.98
CA ALA A 43 -10.03 6.60 4.01
C ALA A 43 -9.96 7.97 3.39
N CYS A 44 -10.60 8.93 4.02
CA CYS A 44 -10.60 10.28 3.52
C CYS A 44 -9.65 11.18 4.29
N GLU A 45 -9.33 10.79 5.52
CA GLU A 45 -8.49 11.64 6.35
C GLU A 45 -7.04 11.31 6.15
N ARG A 46 -6.23 12.37 6.09
CA ARG A 46 -4.80 12.21 5.97
C ARG A 46 -4.23 11.32 7.06
N ARG A 47 -4.73 11.48 8.28
CA ARG A 47 -4.25 10.71 9.42
C ARG A 47 -4.47 9.22 9.20
N ALA A 48 -5.63 8.85 8.69
CA ALA A 48 -5.94 7.46 8.45
C ALA A 48 -5.03 6.88 7.36
N VAL A 49 -4.80 7.66 6.31
CA VAL A 49 -3.92 7.23 5.24
C VAL A 49 -2.50 7.03 5.76
N CYS A 50 -2.02 7.96 6.59
CA CYS A 50 -0.71 7.83 7.21
C CYS A 50 -0.62 6.56 8.02
N THR A 51 -1.66 6.23 8.75
CA THR A 51 -1.68 5.02 9.57
C THR A 51 -1.58 3.78 8.70
N TYR A 52 -2.32 3.73 7.61
CA TYR A 52 -2.25 2.60 6.70
C TYR A 52 -0.86 2.47 6.09
N LEU A 53 -0.31 3.56 5.61
CA LEU A 53 1.01 3.52 5.01
C LEU A 53 2.07 3.10 6.01
N HIS A 54 1.93 3.56 7.26
CA HIS A 54 2.86 3.18 8.30
C HIS A 54 2.83 1.67 8.55
N ARG A 55 1.64 1.10 8.55
CA ARG A 55 1.49 -0.34 8.73
C ARG A 55 2.15 -1.11 7.59
N VAL A 56 1.91 -0.66 6.37
CA VAL A 56 2.49 -1.32 5.20
C VAL A 56 4.01 -1.20 5.23
N LYS A 57 4.51 -0.06 5.68
CA LYS A 57 5.94 0.13 5.81
C LYS A 57 6.53 -0.81 6.85
N LYS A 58 5.84 -0.98 7.97
CA LYS A 58 6.30 -1.89 9.02
C LYS A 58 6.38 -3.33 8.53
N LEU A 59 5.55 -3.69 7.57
CA LEU A 59 5.60 -5.02 6.99
C LEU A 59 6.74 -5.16 5.99
N GLY A 60 7.46 -4.10 5.71
CA GLY A 60 8.58 -4.16 4.78
C GLY A 60 8.18 -4.11 3.32
N LEU A 61 6.93 -3.74 3.04
CA LEU A 61 6.42 -3.75 1.67
C LEU A 61 6.61 -2.43 0.96
N ILE A 62 6.78 -1.35 1.71
CA ILE A 62 7.10 -0.05 1.15
C ILE A 62 8.22 0.59 1.96
N GLU A 63 8.87 1.56 1.36
CA GLU A 63 9.91 2.33 2.02
C GLU A 63 9.70 3.79 1.70
N THR A 64 10.33 4.66 2.48
CA THR A 64 10.24 6.09 2.26
C THR A 64 11.59 6.64 1.87
N LYS A 65 11.57 7.69 1.05
CA LYS A 65 12.76 8.43 0.68
C LYS A 65 12.47 9.90 0.85
N GLY A 66 13.50 10.67 1.15
CA GLY A 66 13.35 12.09 1.39
C GLY A 66 12.97 12.36 2.82
N VAL A 67 12.76 13.63 3.12
CA VAL A 67 12.43 14.05 4.48
C VAL A 67 11.33 15.09 4.46
N ASN A 68 10.54 15.09 5.51
CA ASN A 68 9.50 16.10 5.72
C ASN A 68 8.57 16.18 4.51
N ALA A 69 8.38 17.37 3.97
CA ALA A 69 7.47 17.58 2.87
C ALA A 69 7.88 16.90 1.57
N ASN A 70 9.15 16.50 1.48
CA ASN A 70 9.66 15.85 0.28
C ASN A 70 9.69 14.32 0.38
N THR A 71 9.03 13.78 1.39
CA THR A 71 8.97 12.33 1.56
C THR A 71 8.12 11.70 0.47
N THR A 72 8.65 10.66 -0.13
CA THR A 72 7.92 9.86 -1.10
C THR A 72 7.92 8.40 -0.66
N TYR A 73 6.91 7.67 -1.09
CA TYR A 73 6.74 6.26 -0.76
C TYR A 73 7.04 5.42 -1.98
N HIS A 74 7.76 4.34 -1.77
CA HIS A 74 8.21 3.47 -2.87
C HIS A 74 7.96 2.02 -2.49
N MET A 75 7.64 1.21 -3.47
CA MET A 75 7.40 -0.20 -3.23
C MET A 75 8.73 -0.94 -3.16
N THR A 76 8.88 -1.81 -2.16
CA THR A 76 10.07 -2.65 -2.07
C THR A 76 9.87 -3.88 -2.94
N GLU A 77 10.92 -4.70 -3.06
CA GLU A 77 10.79 -5.96 -3.77
C GLU A 77 9.72 -6.84 -3.14
N ALA A 78 9.71 -6.88 -1.80
CA ALA A 78 8.69 -7.64 -1.11
C ALA A 78 7.30 -7.10 -1.41
N GLY A 79 7.17 -5.78 -1.54
CA GLY A 79 5.90 -5.16 -1.90
C GLY A 79 5.42 -5.57 -3.27
N LYS A 80 6.33 -5.60 -4.24
CA LYS A 80 5.99 -6.01 -5.59
C LYS A 80 5.51 -7.44 -5.62
N TYR A 81 6.19 -8.29 -4.86
CA TYR A 81 5.85 -9.70 -4.79
C TYR A 81 4.45 -9.87 -4.19
N GLU A 82 4.18 -9.15 -3.13
CA GLU A 82 2.89 -9.19 -2.47
C GLU A 82 1.78 -8.74 -3.42
N LEU A 83 2.01 -7.66 -4.15
CA LEU A 83 1.02 -7.14 -5.08
C LEU A 83 0.72 -8.14 -6.19
N GLU A 84 1.76 -8.80 -6.72
CA GLU A 84 1.57 -9.82 -7.74
C GLU A 84 0.74 -10.97 -7.22
N TRP A 85 1.01 -11.38 -5.99
CA TRP A 85 0.26 -12.44 -5.36
C TRP A 85 -1.23 -12.09 -5.29
N TRP A 86 -1.51 -10.86 -4.89
CA TRP A 86 -2.88 -10.39 -4.79
C TRP A 86 -3.57 -10.33 -6.15
N ARG A 87 -2.87 -9.85 -7.14
CA ARG A 87 -3.44 -9.76 -8.48
C ARG A 87 -3.73 -11.14 -9.05
N ALA A 88 -2.86 -12.08 -8.78
CA ALA A 88 -3.07 -13.45 -9.23
C ALA A 88 -4.27 -14.06 -8.54
N LEU A 89 -4.42 -13.81 -7.25
CA LEU A 89 -5.53 -14.34 -6.48
C LEU A 89 -6.85 -13.79 -6.98
N VAL A 90 -6.93 -12.49 -7.20
CA VAL A 90 -8.14 -11.85 -7.70
C VAL A 90 -8.44 -12.33 -9.12
N GLY A 91 -7.41 -12.47 -9.92
CA GLY A 91 -7.59 -12.93 -11.30
C GLY A 91 -8.13 -14.32 -11.41
N GLN A 92 -8.02 -15.12 -10.36
CA GLN A 92 -8.56 -16.48 -10.36
C GLN A 92 -10.01 -16.51 -9.92
N ALA A 93 -10.49 -15.44 -9.37
CA ALA A 93 -11.89 -15.38 -8.95
C ALA A 93 -12.80 -15.11 -10.14
#